data_b1115dc2bd3957f620f18beba981dc8a
#
_entry.id   b1115dc2bd3957f620f18beba981dc8a
#
_cell.length_a   1.000
_cell.length_b   1.000
_cell.length_c   1.000
_cell.angle_alpha   90.00
_cell.angle_beta   90.00
_cell.angle_gamma   90.00
#
_symmetry.space_group_name_H-M   'P 1'
#
loop_
_entity.id
_entity.type
_entity.pdbx_description
1 polymer ?
#
loop_
_entity_poly.entity_id
_entity_poly.type
_entity_poly.pdbx_seq_one_letter_code
_entity_poly.pdbx_strand_id
1 'polypeptide(L)'
;MKKIISLILVCLLTFLATNILIKNATLSNVEAAANEPEWLDTVDDPAPYDYSFAVVGDIQNVTFKYPEKVATIYDYIVDNIDDKKIAHVFTLGDITEGDSKGEWEVAKKAITKLDGKVPYSLVRGNHDGKAGYLEYFGNSSSYRKQYKASFLSSLNTAVEFSAGDLDYLVLNLDYLPSDEVLEWANSVVEAHPYHNVIVTTHANLNDSGSRYDDDGGNGGTAQWDKFTSKHSNIVLGLYGHIDDEYLQAVQTEGLNGNIVTEMLVDPQKTDLSYDGGVGLVAFLYFSNGGKNVEVRYYSTIRNQYYRAENQFSFEINVVKRNS
;
A
#
# COMPACT_ATOMS: atom_id res chain seq x y z
N MET A 1 -46.83 5.22 17.97
CA MET A 1 -46.19 6.03 16.92
C MET A 1 -45.17 7.07 17.43
N LYS A 2 -45.46 7.85 18.51
CA LYS A 2 -44.53 8.90 19.00
C LYS A 2 -43.21 8.37 19.60
N LYS A 3 -43.13 7.14 20.13
CA LYS A 3 -41.87 6.56 20.69
C LYS A 3 -40.89 6.00 19.65
N ILE A 4 -41.36 5.61 18.46
CA ILE A 4 -40.51 5.08 17.38
C ILE A 4 -39.84 6.22 16.63
N ILE A 5 -40.51 7.36 16.48
CA ILE A 5 -39.93 8.55 15.82
C ILE A 5 -38.78 9.15 16.64
N SER A 6 -38.85 9.06 17.99
CA SER A 6 -37.79 9.57 18.87
C SER A 6 -36.51 8.73 18.81
N LEU A 7 -36.60 7.42 18.56
CA LEU A 7 -35.43 6.55 18.49
C LEU A 7 -34.66 6.72 17.17
N ILE A 8 -35.40 6.93 16.07
CA ILE A 8 -34.80 7.16 14.75
C ILE A 8 -34.07 8.52 14.69
N LEU A 9 -34.60 9.52 15.38
CA LEU A 9 -34.01 10.86 15.42
C LEU A 9 -32.70 10.88 16.26
N VAL A 10 -32.60 10.07 17.31
CA VAL A 10 -31.41 9.94 18.14
C VAL A 10 -30.30 9.21 17.40
N CYS A 11 -30.60 8.15 16.61
CA CYS A 11 -29.61 7.44 15.79
C CYS A 11 -29.09 8.31 14.65
N LEU A 12 -29.91 9.13 14.01
CA LEU A 12 -29.49 10.07 12.98
C LEU A 12 -28.58 11.20 13.52
N LEU A 13 -28.85 11.68 14.74
CA LEU A 13 -28.03 12.72 15.37
C LEU A 13 -26.66 12.20 15.85
N THR A 14 -26.59 10.95 16.28
CA THR A 14 -25.29 10.33 16.63
C THR A 14 -24.43 10.04 15.39
N PHE A 15 -25.03 9.64 14.28
CA PHE A 15 -24.31 9.43 13.00
C PHE A 15 -23.79 10.74 12.39
N LEU A 16 -24.53 11.85 12.52
CA LEU A 16 -24.04 13.18 12.11
C LEU A 16 -22.93 13.71 13.04
N ALA A 17 -22.99 13.43 14.34
CA ALA A 17 -21.99 13.93 15.29
C ALA A 17 -20.64 13.24 15.16
N THR A 18 -20.61 11.94 14.84
CA THR A 18 -19.35 11.21 14.58
C THR A 18 -18.66 11.66 13.29
N ASN A 19 -19.44 11.90 12.22
CA ASN A 19 -18.86 12.43 10.96
C ASN A 19 -18.38 13.88 11.06
N ILE A 20 -18.95 14.69 11.96
CA ILE A 20 -18.50 16.08 12.19
C ILE A 20 -17.21 16.08 13.04
N LEU A 21 -17.03 15.16 13.98
CA LEU A 21 -15.81 15.05 14.79
C LEU A 21 -14.61 14.57 13.98
N ILE A 22 -14.80 13.67 13.03
CA ILE A 22 -13.73 13.20 12.13
C ILE A 22 -13.33 14.29 11.14
N LYS A 23 -14.29 15.05 10.56
CA LYS A 23 -13.98 16.20 9.69
C LYS A 23 -13.28 17.35 10.42
N ASN A 24 -13.59 17.59 11.69
CA ASN A 24 -12.95 18.66 12.45
C ASN A 24 -11.52 18.30 12.91
N ALA A 25 -11.21 17.02 13.08
CA ALA A 25 -9.85 16.57 13.37
C ALA A 25 -8.90 16.71 12.14
N THR A 26 -9.41 16.48 10.93
CA THR A 26 -8.66 16.69 9.70
C THR A 26 -8.47 18.17 9.34
N LEU A 27 -9.45 19.03 9.58
CA LEU A 27 -9.35 20.47 9.28
C LEU A 27 -8.44 21.23 10.24
N SER A 28 -8.32 20.82 11.51
CA SER A 28 -7.39 21.46 12.45
C SER A 28 -5.92 21.14 12.18
N ASN A 29 -5.63 20.04 11.51
CA ASN A 29 -4.28 19.67 11.12
C ASN A 29 -3.79 20.41 9.86
N VAL A 30 -4.68 20.78 8.95
CA VAL A 30 -4.33 21.45 7.69
C VAL A 30 -3.87 22.92 7.93
N GLU A 31 -4.42 23.64 8.92
CA GLU A 31 -3.98 25.01 9.22
C GLU A 31 -2.65 25.06 10.00
N ALA A 32 -2.27 24.01 10.72
CA ALA A 32 -0.98 23.91 11.42
C ALA A 32 0.18 23.54 10.46
N ALA A 33 -0.09 22.84 9.37
CA ALA A 33 0.89 22.34 8.42
C ALA A 33 1.60 23.41 7.58
N ALA A 34 1.03 24.62 7.47
CA ALA A 34 1.57 25.69 6.60
C ALA A 34 2.93 26.27 7.02
N ASN A 35 3.51 25.87 8.17
CA ASN A 35 4.80 26.37 8.69
C ASN A 35 5.81 25.27 9.05
N GLU A 36 5.48 23.99 8.86
CA GLU A 36 6.41 22.90 9.13
C GLU A 36 7.38 22.68 7.95
N PRO A 37 8.65 22.34 8.21
CA PRO A 37 9.59 22.09 7.14
C PRO A 37 9.17 20.85 6.34
N GLU A 38 9.24 20.94 5.03
CA GLU A 38 8.90 19.85 4.11
C GLU A 38 9.85 18.65 4.26
N TRP A 39 11.13 18.90 4.54
CA TRP A 39 12.17 17.90 4.74
C TRP A 39 12.68 17.95 6.17
N LEU A 40 12.71 16.78 6.82
CA LEU A 40 13.13 16.61 8.20
C LEU A 40 14.40 15.75 8.24
N ASP A 41 15.47 16.27 8.85
CA ASP A 41 16.72 15.51 9.02
C ASP A 41 16.53 14.35 10.00
N THR A 42 15.67 14.53 10.99
CA THR A 42 15.37 13.55 12.03
C THR A 42 13.89 13.57 12.40
N VAL A 43 13.38 12.42 12.77
CA VAL A 43 12.09 12.24 13.45
C VAL A 43 12.32 11.32 14.63
N ASP A 44 11.37 11.22 15.55
CA ASP A 44 11.45 10.25 16.63
C ASP A 44 11.57 8.83 16.06
N ASP A 45 12.49 8.05 16.65
CA ASP A 45 12.58 6.62 16.32
C ASP A 45 11.22 5.95 16.55
N PRO A 46 10.85 4.95 15.74
CA PRO A 46 9.67 4.17 16.03
C PRO A 46 9.82 3.49 17.39
N ALA A 47 8.71 3.35 18.14
CA ALA A 47 8.69 2.54 19.35
C ALA A 47 9.28 1.14 19.08
N PRO A 48 9.78 0.40 20.09
CA PRO A 48 10.28 -0.95 19.86
C PRO A 48 9.29 -1.79 19.07
N TYR A 49 9.71 -2.31 17.92
CA TYR A 49 8.88 -3.04 16.97
C TYR A 49 9.41 -4.46 16.71
N ASP A 50 8.52 -5.33 16.25
CA ASP A 50 8.80 -6.74 16.01
C ASP A 50 9.36 -6.95 14.59
N TYR A 51 8.77 -6.30 13.58
CA TYR A 51 9.14 -6.33 12.16
C TYR A 51 8.64 -5.06 11.45
N SER A 52 9.03 -4.89 10.19
CA SER A 52 8.55 -3.80 9.35
C SER A 52 8.24 -4.26 7.93
N PHE A 53 7.50 -3.42 7.20
CA PHE A 53 7.31 -3.52 5.76
C PHE A 53 7.87 -2.27 5.09
N ALA A 54 8.40 -2.42 3.87
CA ALA A 54 8.77 -1.31 3.01
C ALA A 54 7.78 -1.21 1.84
N VAL A 55 7.17 -0.04 1.64
CA VAL A 55 6.19 0.23 0.60
C VAL A 55 6.77 1.26 -0.35
N VAL A 56 7.04 0.83 -1.57
CA VAL A 56 7.50 1.65 -2.69
C VAL A 56 6.29 1.97 -3.55
N GLY A 57 5.96 3.24 -3.68
CA GLY A 57 4.88 3.72 -4.55
C GLY A 57 5.32 3.76 -6.01
N ASP A 58 4.71 4.66 -6.75
CA ASP A 58 4.91 4.86 -8.17
C ASP A 58 6.32 5.40 -8.44
N ILE A 59 7.15 4.63 -9.14
CA ILE A 59 8.56 5.00 -9.42
C ILE A 59 8.80 5.39 -10.89
N GLN A 60 7.75 5.47 -11.72
CA GLN A 60 7.88 5.71 -13.15
C GLN A 60 8.69 6.96 -13.47
N ASN A 61 8.49 8.06 -12.72
CA ASN A 61 9.22 9.29 -12.95
C ASN A 61 10.72 9.17 -12.62
N VAL A 62 11.07 8.43 -11.58
CA VAL A 62 12.47 8.12 -11.26
C VAL A 62 13.05 7.21 -12.33
N THR A 63 12.30 6.17 -12.74
CA THR A 63 12.75 5.23 -13.78
C THR A 63 13.00 5.92 -15.12
N PHE A 64 12.15 6.86 -15.50
CA PHE A 64 12.25 7.59 -16.75
C PHE A 64 13.33 8.68 -16.75
N LYS A 65 13.30 9.57 -15.74
CA LYS A 65 14.15 10.76 -15.69
C LYS A 65 15.50 10.53 -15.01
N TYR A 66 15.55 9.65 -14.03
CA TYR A 66 16.72 9.42 -13.17
C TYR A 66 17.02 7.93 -13.02
N PRO A 67 17.19 7.18 -14.13
CA PRO A 67 17.29 5.71 -14.11
C PRO A 67 18.40 5.17 -13.21
N GLU A 68 19.49 5.93 -13.02
CA GLU A 68 20.58 5.58 -12.11
C GLU A 68 20.18 5.64 -10.63
N LYS A 69 19.08 6.34 -10.30
CA LYS A 69 18.58 6.50 -8.93
C LYS A 69 17.63 5.38 -8.50
N VAL A 70 17.01 4.68 -9.45
CA VAL A 70 16.13 3.54 -9.12
C VAL A 70 16.87 2.49 -8.27
N ALA A 71 18.13 2.23 -8.62
CA ALA A 71 18.97 1.32 -7.87
C ALA A 71 19.19 1.76 -6.41
N THR A 72 19.27 3.07 -6.14
CA THR A 72 19.49 3.62 -4.79
C THR A 72 18.31 3.27 -3.87
N ILE A 73 17.06 3.29 -4.38
CA ILE A 73 15.87 2.94 -3.60
C ILE A 73 15.98 1.49 -3.08
N TYR A 74 16.24 0.56 -3.97
CA TYR A 74 16.30 -0.87 -3.61
C TYR A 74 17.59 -1.24 -2.90
N ASP A 75 18.72 -0.58 -3.16
CA ASP A 75 19.95 -0.74 -2.38
C ASP A 75 19.73 -0.32 -0.93
N TYR A 76 19.12 0.84 -0.70
CA TYR A 76 18.78 1.28 0.66
C TYR A 76 17.90 0.26 1.40
N ILE A 77 16.87 -0.28 0.74
CA ILE A 77 15.99 -1.30 1.34
C ILE A 77 16.82 -2.55 1.70
N VAL A 78 17.63 -3.05 0.75
CA VAL A 78 18.46 -4.24 0.94
C VAL A 78 19.47 -4.07 2.06
N ASP A 79 20.13 -2.92 2.13
CA ASP A 79 21.15 -2.62 3.14
C ASP A 79 20.56 -2.47 4.55
N ASN A 80 19.26 -2.21 4.65
CA ASN A 80 18.54 -2.01 5.91
C ASN A 80 17.58 -3.16 6.29
N ILE A 81 17.64 -4.32 5.61
CA ILE A 81 16.73 -5.45 5.91
C ILE A 81 16.83 -5.86 7.37
N ASP A 82 18.05 -6.06 7.87
CA ASP A 82 18.27 -6.53 9.24
C ASP A 82 18.01 -5.42 10.28
N ASP A 83 18.53 -4.22 10.03
CA ASP A 83 18.41 -3.09 10.96
C ASP A 83 16.96 -2.63 11.14
N LYS A 84 16.20 -2.60 10.05
CA LYS A 84 14.77 -2.24 10.07
C LYS A 84 13.85 -3.46 10.19
N LYS A 85 14.40 -4.68 10.30
CA LYS A 85 13.65 -5.96 10.37
C LYS A 85 12.60 -6.05 9.24
N ILE A 86 12.99 -5.74 8.01
CA ILE A 86 12.07 -5.70 6.87
C ILE A 86 11.65 -7.14 6.51
N ALA A 87 10.38 -7.45 6.71
CA ALA A 87 9.82 -8.77 6.45
C ALA A 87 9.20 -8.89 5.06
N HIS A 88 8.82 -7.78 4.43
CA HIS A 88 8.25 -7.75 3.08
C HIS A 88 8.45 -6.38 2.41
N VAL A 89 8.57 -6.39 1.06
CA VAL A 89 8.65 -5.19 0.24
C VAL A 89 7.50 -5.17 -0.76
N PHE A 90 6.79 -4.05 -0.85
CA PHE A 90 5.71 -3.83 -1.81
C PHE A 90 6.14 -2.82 -2.87
N THR A 91 5.77 -3.05 -4.14
CA THR A 91 5.87 -2.07 -5.23
C THR A 91 4.49 -1.95 -5.87
N LEU A 92 3.92 -0.72 -5.85
CA LEU A 92 2.49 -0.49 -6.04
C LEU A 92 2.07 -0.18 -7.49
N GLY A 93 2.90 -0.49 -8.47
CA GLY A 93 2.62 -0.25 -9.89
C GLY A 93 3.33 0.99 -10.40
N ASP A 94 3.01 1.36 -11.65
CA ASP A 94 3.69 2.43 -12.39
C ASP A 94 5.21 2.38 -12.21
N ILE A 95 5.73 1.21 -12.56
CA ILE A 95 7.16 0.88 -12.49
C ILE A 95 7.91 1.61 -13.60
N THR A 96 7.24 1.77 -14.75
CA THR A 96 7.74 2.47 -15.95
C THR A 96 6.83 3.64 -16.30
N GLU A 97 7.35 4.68 -16.96
CA GLU A 97 6.56 5.80 -17.48
C GLU A 97 6.03 5.51 -18.88
N GLY A 98 6.84 4.93 -19.74
CA GLY A 98 6.54 4.74 -21.14
C GLY A 98 6.58 3.30 -21.63
N ASP A 99 6.56 2.31 -20.75
CA ASP A 99 6.61 0.87 -21.10
C ASP A 99 7.82 0.50 -21.99
N SER A 100 8.89 1.30 -21.95
CA SER A 100 10.03 1.08 -22.81
C SER A 100 10.93 -0.02 -22.26
N LYS A 101 11.61 -0.74 -23.20
CA LYS A 101 12.56 -1.78 -22.84
C LYS A 101 13.65 -1.28 -21.87
N GLY A 102 14.13 -0.05 -22.08
CA GLY A 102 15.19 0.54 -21.23
C GLY A 102 14.71 0.75 -19.79
N GLU A 103 13.49 1.25 -19.61
CA GLU A 103 12.90 1.43 -18.29
C GLU A 103 12.70 0.09 -17.58
N TRP A 104 12.16 -0.91 -18.28
CA TRP A 104 12.01 -2.26 -17.73
C TRP A 104 13.33 -2.90 -17.32
N GLU A 105 14.41 -2.74 -18.11
CA GLU A 105 15.75 -3.26 -17.77
C GLU A 105 16.29 -2.59 -16.51
N VAL A 106 16.11 -1.28 -16.35
CA VAL A 106 16.50 -0.52 -15.16
C VAL A 106 15.71 -0.99 -13.94
N ALA A 107 14.39 -1.03 -14.03
CA ALA A 107 13.52 -1.45 -12.95
C ALA A 107 13.78 -2.89 -12.51
N LYS A 108 13.85 -3.83 -13.47
CA LYS A 108 14.17 -5.23 -13.18
C LYS A 108 15.49 -5.37 -12.44
N LYS A 109 16.56 -4.70 -12.93
CA LYS A 109 17.88 -4.76 -12.29
C LYS A 109 17.86 -4.26 -10.86
N ALA A 110 17.04 -3.26 -10.55
CA ALA A 110 16.89 -2.72 -9.21
C ALA A 110 16.04 -3.63 -8.31
N ILE A 111 14.85 -3.99 -8.75
CA ILE A 111 13.89 -4.78 -7.97
C ILE A 111 14.45 -6.18 -7.66
N THR A 112 15.09 -6.84 -8.60
CA THR A 112 15.63 -8.20 -8.39
C THR A 112 16.81 -8.26 -7.42
N LYS A 113 17.30 -7.12 -6.90
CA LYS A 113 18.24 -7.11 -5.76
C LYS A 113 17.62 -7.68 -4.48
N LEU A 114 16.29 -7.71 -4.40
CA LEU A 114 15.52 -8.33 -3.32
C LEU A 114 15.53 -9.87 -3.40
N ASP A 115 15.85 -10.46 -4.55
CA ASP A 115 15.78 -11.91 -4.78
C ASP A 115 16.63 -12.68 -3.75
N GLY A 116 15.96 -13.59 -3.02
CA GLY A 116 16.59 -14.44 -2.00
C GLY A 116 17.00 -13.70 -0.72
N LYS A 117 16.69 -12.42 -0.57
CA LYS A 117 17.00 -11.62 0.62
C LYS A 117 15.75 -11.33 1.46
N VAL A 118 14.69 -10.89 0.83
CA VAL A 118 13.41 -10.59 1.45
C VAL A 118 12.27 -10.88 0.46
N PRO A 119 11.12 -11.44 0.90
CA PRO A 119 9.98 -11.59 0.01
C PRO A 119 9.44 -10.23 -0.44
N TYR A 120 8.92 -10.20 -1.66
CA TYR A 120 8.37 -8.97 -2.22
C TYR A 120 7.16 -9.21 -3.12
N SER A 121 6.36 -8.18 -3.30
CA SER A 121 5.14 -8.15 -4.10
C SER A 121 5.19 -7.03 -5.11
N LEU A 122 4.68 -7.30 -6.31
CA LEU A 122 4.59 -6.33 -7.41
C LEU A 122 3.16 -6.31 -7.94
N VAL A 123 2.67 -5.12 -8.26
CA VAL A 123 1.46 -4.92 -9.07
C VAL A 123 1.82 -4.16 -10.33
N ARG A 124 0.99 -4.26 -11.36
CA ARG A 124 1.09 -3.50 -12.59
C ARG A 124 0.23 -2.23 -12.49
N GLY A 125 0.79 -1.08 -12.88
CA GLY A 125 0.06 0.17 -13.02
C GLY A 125 -0.45 0.42 -14.46
N ASN A 126 -1.05 1.59 -14.69
CA ASN A 126 -1.58 1.97 -16.00
C ASN A 126 -0.47 2.35 -17.00
N HIS A 127 0.66 2.88 -16.54
CA HIS A 127 1.83 3.16 -17.37
C HIS A 127 2.60 1.89 -17.76
N ASP A 128 2.38 0.80 -17.04
CA ASP A 128 3.01 -0.49 -17.29
C ASP A 128 2.24 -1.32 -18.31
N GLY A 129 2.74 -1.46 -19.53
CA GLY A 129 2.14 -2.32 -20.54
C GLY A 129 2.08 -3.78 -20.07
N LYS A 130 0.95 -4.48 -20.28
CA LYS A 130 0.81 -5.89 -19.89
C LYS A 130 1.90 -6.79 -20.50
N ALA A 131 2.28 -6.53 -21.74
CA ALA A 131 3.31 -7.32 -22.43
C ALA A 131 4.69 -7.08 -21.80
N GLY A 132 5.06 -5.84 -21.53
CA GLY A 132 6.29 -5.47 -20.85
C GLY A 132 6.35 -6.08 -19.45
N TYR A 133 5.33 -5.85 -18.62
CA TYR A 133 5.28 -6.44 -17.27
C TYR A 133 5.45 -7.96 -17.29
N LEU A 134 4.76 -8.68 -18.18
CA LEU A 134 4.85 -10.14 -18.29
C LEU A 134 6.19 -10.63 -18.83
N GLU A 135 6.88 -9.85 -19.69
CA GLU A 135 8.22 -10.17 -20.17
C GLU A 135 9.25 -10.13 -19.02
N TYR A 136 9.15 -9.10 -18.16
CA TYR A 136 10.17 -8.87 -17.12
C TYR A 136 9.84 -9.53 -15.78
N PHE A 137 8.55 -9.60 -15.39
CA PHE A 137 8.06 -10.14 -14.12
C PHE A 137 7.04 -11.28 -14.26
N GLY A 138 6.90 -11.82 -15.46
CA GLY A 138 6.03 -12.97 -15.73
C GLY A 138 6.57 -14.29 -15.18
N ASN A 139 5.88 -15.38 -15.53
CA ASN A 139 6.15 -16.74 -15.02
C ASN A 139 7.57 -17.26 -15.31
N SER A 140 8.27 -16.68 -16.30
CA SER A 140 9.66 -17.05 -16.64
C SER A 140 10.72 -16.26 -15.87
N SER A 141 10.33 -15.27 -15.09
CA SER A 141 11.23 -14.42 -14.31
C SER A 141 11.51 -15.01 -12.92
N SER A 142 12.48 -14.41 -12.20
CA SER A 142 12.75 -14.76 -10.79
C SER A 142 11.56 -14.45 -9.87
N TYR A 143 10.73 -13.47 -10.22
CA TYR A 143 9.51 -13.11 -9.49
C TYR A 143 8.56 -14.29 -9.31
N ARG A 144 8.55 -15.28 -10.25
CA ARG A 144 7.75 -16.51 -10.11
C ARG A 144 7.97 -17.22 -8.77
N LYS A 145 9.12 -17.05 -8.15
CA LYS A 145 9.46 -17.70 -6.87
C LYS A 145 8.77 -17.03 -5.66
N GLN A 146 8.23 -15.83 -5.82
CA GLN A 146 7.62 -15.07 -4.73
C GLN A 146 6.19 -15.56 -4.42
N TYR A 147 5.42 -15.99 -5.41
CA TYR A 147 4.02 -16.29 -5.22
C TYR A 147 3.68 -17.79 -5.29
N LYS A 148 2.65 -18.18 -4.54
CA LYS A 148 2.14 -19.57 -4.44
C LYS A 148 1.04 -19.84 -5.47
N ALA A 149 0.17 -18.83 -5.72
CA ALA A 149 -0.90 -18.90 -6.69
C ALA A 149 -0.89 -17.69 -7.60
N SER A 150 -1.43 -17.82 -8.80
CA SER A 150 -1.60 -16.74 -9.74
C SER A 150 -2.83 -16.95 -10.63
N PHE A 151 -3.38 -15.84 -11.13
CA PHE A 151 -4.49 -15.83 -12.09
C PHE A 151 -4.18 -14.85 -13.21
N LEU A 152 -4.51 -15.22 -14.44
CA LEU A 152 -4.12 -14.48 -15.65
C LEU A 152 -2.59 -14.22 -15.70
N SER A 153 -1.82 -15.31 -15.56
CA SER A 153 -0.36 -15.26 -15.42
C SER A 153 0.05 -14.55 -14.12
N SER A 154 1.15 -13.77 -14.10
CA SER A 154 1.62 -13.01 -12.93
C SER A 154 0.95 -11.64 -12.78
N LEU A 155 -0.08 -11.32 -13.54
CA LEU A 155 -0.85 -10.09 -13.39
C LEU A 155 -1.60 -10.05 -12.06
N ASN A 156 -2.01 -11.24 -11.57
CA ASN A 156 -2.63 -11.37 -10.27
C ASN A 156 -1.93 -12.51 -9.52
N THR A 157 -1.44 -12.24 -8.33
CA THR A 157 -0.63 -13.20 -7.57
C THR A 157 -1.02 -13.24 -6.09
N ALA A 158 -0.80 -14.40 -5.46
CA ALA A 158 -0.94 -14.59 -4.03
C ALA A 158 0.42 -14.96 -3.43
N VAL A 159 0.94 -14.11 -2.55
CA VAL A 159 2.24 -14.26 -1.88
C VAL A 159 2.02 -14.55 -0.41
N GLU A 160 2.60 -15.63 0.10
CA GLU A 160 2.55 -15.98 1.52
C GLU A 160 3.90 -15.71 2.17
N PHE A 161 3.87 -15.12 3.36
CA PHE A 161 5.04 -14.96 4.23
C PHE A 161 4.64 -14.89 5.70
N SER A 162 5.62 -14.99 6.59
CA SER A 162 5.40 -14.85 8.04
C SER A 162 6.25 -13.72 8.58
N ALA A 163 5.69 -12.94 9.52
CA ALA A 163 6.41 -11.91 10.24
C ALA A 163 5.96 -11.88 11.72
N GLY A 164 6.91 -11.89 12.64
CA GLY A 164 6.60 -12.15 14.05
C GLY A 164 5.87 -13.48 14.21
N ASP A 165 4.79 -13.48 14.98
CA ASP A 165 3.93 -14.65 15.20
C ASP A 165 2.72 -14.72 14.25
N LEU A 166 2.71 -13.92 13.17
CA LEU A 166 1.60 -13.82 12.24
C LEU A 166 1.95 -14.41 10.88
N ASP A 167 0.93 -14.98 10.22
CA ASP A 167 0.98 -15.36 8.82
C ASP A 167 0.25 -14.31 7.98
N TYR A 168 0.87 -13.98 6.86
CA TYR A 168 0.38 -12.98 5.91
C TYR A 168 0.12 -13.60 4.54
N LEU A 169 -0.93 -13.12 3.89
CA LEU A 169 -1.25 -13.39 2.51
C LEU A 169 -1.37 -12.05 1.77
N VAL A 170 -0.51 -11.80 0.80
CA VAL A 170 -0.64 -10.64 -0.08
C VAL A 170 -1.38 -11.04 -1.34
N LEU A 171 -2.46 -10.35 -1.65
CA LEU A 171 -3.13 -10.44 -2.94
C LEU A 171 -2.76 -9.22 -3.79
N ASN A 172 -1.91 -9.46 -4.78
CA ASN A 172 -1.55 -8.46 -5.78
C ASN A 172 -2.54 -8.59 -6.95
N LEU A 173 -3.35 -7.56 -7.16
CA LEU A 173 -4.37 -7.52 -8.22
C LEU A 173 -3.94 -6.57 -9.32
N ASP A 174 -4.17 -6.96 -10.58
CA ASP A 174 -3.89 -6.13 -11.75
C ASP A 174 -4.64 -4.77 -11.66
N TYR A 175 -4.12 -3.76 -12.33
CA TYR A 175 -4.80 -2.47 -12.47
C TYR A 175 -6.23 -2.67 -12.99
N LEU A 176 -7.22 -2.10 -12.27
CA LEU A 176 -8.66 -2.26 -12.53
C LEU A 176 -9.07 -3.74 -12.71
N PRO A 177 -8.97 -4.57 -11.66
CA PRO A 177 -9.18 -6.02 -11.75
C PRO A 177 -10.58 -6.35 -12.27
N SER A 178 -10.69 -7.35 -13.16
CA SER A 178 -11.99 -7.80 -13.68
C SER A 178 -12.81 -8.52 -12.60
N ASP A 179 -14.11 -8.73 -12.85
CA ASP A 179 -14.97 -9.52 -11.96
C ASP A 179 -14.40 -10.92 -11.72
N GLU A 180 -13.87 -11.57 -12.74
CA GLU A 180 -13.24 -12.88 -12.63
C GLU A 180 -12.00 -12.85 -11.71
N VAL A 181 -11.23 -11.76 -11.73
CA VAL A 181 -10.10 -11.56 -10.82
C VAL A 181 -10.58 -11.40 -9.38
N LEU A 182 -11.64 -10.62 -9.15
CA LEU A 182 -12.22 -10.45 -7.82
C LEU A 182 -12.86 -11.74 -7.30
N GLU A 183 -13.48 -12.56 -8.15
CA GLU A 183 -13.98 -13.89 -7.80
C GLU A 183 -12.84 -14.83 -7.39
N TRP A 184 -11.75 -14.85 -8.17
CA TRP A 184 -10.53 -15.59 -7.81
C TRP A 184 -9.97 -15.11 -6.46
N ALA A 185 -9.84 -13.81 -6.25
CA ALA A 185 -9.34 -13.22 -5.01
C ALA A 185 -10.20 -13.65 -3.80
N ASN A 186 -11.54 -13.58 -3.92
CA ASN A 186 -12.45 -14.09 -2.89
C ASN A 186 -12.15 -15.55 -2.54
N SER A 187 -12.01 -16.41 -3.54
CA SER A 187 -11.74 -17.84 -3.33
C SER A 187 -10.40 -18.11 -2.64
N VAL A 188 -9.39 -17.29 -2.95
CA VAL A 188 -8.07 -17.38 -2.30
C VAL A 188 -8.15 -16.96 -0.84
N VAL A 189 -8.82 -15.86 -0.51
CA VAL A 189 -8.98 -15.41 0.89
C VAL A 189 -9.77 -16.44 1.71
N GLU A 190 -10.86 -16.98 1.16
CA GLU A 190 -11.67 -18.03 1.81
C GLU A 190 -10.85 -19.28 2.15
N ALA A 191 -9.87 -19.63 1.31
CA ALA A 191 -8.96 -20.76 1.57
C ALA A 191 -7.91 -20.46 2.65
N HIS A 192 -7.74 -19.19 3.06
CA HIS A 192 -6.70 -18.74 4.01
C HIS A 192 -7.27 -18.01 5.24
N PRO A 193 -8.21 -18.62 6.00
CA PRO A 193 -8.95 -17.92 7.07
C PRO A 193 -8.10 -17.48 8.26
N TYR A 194 -6.87 -17.98 8.38
CA TYR A 194 -5.96 -17.65 9.49
C TYR A 194 -4.79 -16.76 9.06
N HIS A 195 -4.79 -16.25 7.85
CA HIS A 195 -3.81 -15.27 7.37
C HIS A 195 -4.34 -13.85 7.52
N ASN A 196 -3.44 -12.94 7.84
CA ASN A 196 -3.69 -11.50 7.74
C ASN A 196 -3.54 -11.11 6.28
N VAL A 197 -4.64 -10.78 5.63
CA VAL A 197 -4.64 -10.51 4.20
C VAL A 197 -4.32 -9.04 3.94
N ILE A 198 -3.34 -8.82 3.07
CA ILE A 198 -2.97 -7.51 2.52
C ILE A 198 -3.39 -7.49 1.06
N VAL A 199 -4.19 -6.52 0.67
CA VAL A 199 -4.60 -6.32 -0.73
C VAL A 199 -3.74 -5.23 -1.34
N THR A 200 -3.13 -5.51 -2.48
CA THR A 200 -2.44 -4.50 -3.27
C THR A 200 -3.02 -4.44 -4.67
N THR A 201 -3.28 -3.27 -5.15
CA THR A 201 -3.61 -2.95 -6.53
C THR A 201 -3.13 -1.55 -6.83
N HIS A 202 -3.02 -1.17 -8.10
CA HIS A 202 -2.51 0.15 -8.40
C HIS A 202 -3.51 1.25 -8.03
N ALA A 203 -4.77 1.17 -8.46
CA ALA A 203 -5.78 2.21 -8.26
C ALA A 203 -6.95 1.76 -7.37
N ASN A 204 -7.19 2.47 -6.26
CA ASN A 204 -8.30 2.22 -5.34
C ASN A 204 -8.74 3.46 -4.54
N LEU A 205 -7.80 4.25 -4.03
CA LEU A 205 -8.07 5.49 -3.29
C LEU A 205 -7.65 6.71 -4.10
N ASN A 206 -8.29 7.84 -3.83
CA ASN A 206 -7.83 9.15 -4.29
C ASN A 206 -7.17 9.95 -3.14
N ASP A 207 -6.65 11.13 -3.45
CA ASP A 207 -5.97 12.06 -2.54
C ASP A 207 -6.82 12.55 -1.36
N SER A 208 -8.13 12.46 -1.46
CA SER A 208 -9.06 12.76 -0.35
C SER A 208 -9.33 11.55 0.56
N GLY A 209 -8.75 10.38 0.27
CA GLY A 209 -9.04 9.12 0.95
C GLY A 209 -10.40 8.51 0.56
N SER A 210 -11.10 9.04 -0.44
CA SER A 210 -12.31 8.43 -0.99
C SER A 210 -11.96 7.39 -2.06
N ARG A 211 -12.93 6.60 -2.49
CA ARG A 211 -12.74 5.60 -3.54
C ARG A 211 -12.44 6.26 -4.87
N TYR A 212 -11.48 5.72 -5.61
CA TYR A 212 -11.14 6.14 -6.96
C TYR A 212 -11.88 5.27 -7.99
N ASP A 213 -12.74 5.89 -8.80
CA ASP A 213 -13.60 5.19 -9.77
C ASP A 213 -13.54 5.81 -11.19
N ASP A 214 -12.66 6.79 -11.43
CA ASP A 214 -12.67 7.61 -12.64
C ASP A 214 -12.24 6.87 -13.91
N ASP A 215 -11.41 5.82 -13.80
CA ASP A 215 -10.93 5.04 -14.93
C ASP A 215 -11.90 3.92 -15.39
N GLY A 216 -13.05 3.83 -14.73
CA GLY A 216 -14.06 2.82 -15.01
C GLY A 216 -13.67 1.42 -14.52
N GLY A 217 -14.29 0.38 -15.06
CA GLY A 217 -14.04 -1.00 -14.63
C GLY A 217 -14.41 -1.25 -13.17
N ASN A 218 -13.66 -2.08 -12.49
CA ASN A 218 -13.76 -2.25 -11.04
C ASN A 218 -12.80 -1.29 -10.33
N GLY A 219 -13.20 -0.03 -10.23
CA GLY A 219 -12.54 0.98 -9.40
C GLY A 219 -12.67 0.68 -7.90
N GLY A 220 -12.28 1.64 -7.06
CA GLY A 220 -12.22 1.46 -5.61
C GLY A 220 -13.54 1.03 -4.97
N THR A 221 -14.66 1.63 -5.38
CA THR A 221 -16.01 1.26 -4.89
C THR A 221 -16.35 -0.19 -5.25
N ALA A 222 -16.13 -0.59 -6.49
CA ALA A 222 -16.43 -1.96 -6.91
C ALA A 222 -15.52 -3.00 -6.25
N GLN A 223 -14.24 -2.69 -6.05
CA GLN A 223 -13.30 -3.55 -5.33
C GLN A 223 -13.70 -3.71 -3.86
N TRP A 224 -14.14 -2.61 -3.21
CA TRP A 224 -14.66 -2.66 -1.85
C TRP A 224 -15.90 -3.53 -1.74
N ASP A 225 -16.92 -3.26 -2.56
CA ASP A 225 -18.23 -3.93 -2.47
C ASP A 225 -18.17 -5.41 -2.88
N LYS A 226 -17.35 -5.74 -3.88
CA LYS A 226 -17.27 -7.10 -4.43
C LYS A 226 -16.26 -7.98 -3.71
N PHE A 227 -15.28 -7.38 -3.00
CA PHE A 227 -14.17 -8.14 -2.44
C PHE A 227 -13.77 -7.67 -1.02
N THR A 228 -13.14 -6.50 -0.87
CA THR A 228 -12.42 -6.11 0.36
C THR A 228 -13.31 -6.10 1.60
N SER A 229 -14.55 -5.58 1.50
CA SER A 229 -15.48 -5.51 2.64
C SER A 229 -15.99 -6.86 3.13
N LYS A 230 -15.86 -7.92 2.32
CA LYS A 230 -16.50 -9.22 2.60
C LYS A 230 -15.71 -10.14 3.53
N HIS A 231 -14.43 -9.86 3.73
CA HIS A 231 -13.54 -10.77 4.44
C HIS A 231 -13.02 -10.15 5.74
N SER A 232 -13.28 -10.83 6.86
CA SER A 232 -12.91 -10.34 8.20
C SER A 232 -11.39 -10.34 8.47
N ASN A 233 -10.62 -11.05 7.66
CA ASN A 233 -9.17 -11.17 7.76
C ASN A 233 -8.40 -10.31 6.76
N ILE A 234 -9.06 -9.49 5.93
CA ILE A 234 -8.40 -8.41 5.21
C ILE A 234 -8.13 -7.27 6.21
N VAL A 235 -6.87 -6.94 6.42
CA VAL A 235 -6.43 -6.01 7.46
C VAL A 235 -5.80 -4.73 6.89
N LEU A 236 -5.24 -4.80 5.68
CA LEU A 236 -4.51 -3.70 5.05
C LEU A 236 -4.74 -3.69 3.54
N GLY A 237 -4.93 -2.50 2.98
CA GLY A 237 -4.88 -2.20 1.54
C GLY A 237 -3.75 -1.23 1.24
N LEU A 238 -2.98 -1.46 0.16
CA LEU A 238 -1.89 -0.58 -0.25
C LEU A 238 -2.03 -0.27 -1.74
N TYR A 239 -2.07 1.02 -2.08
CA TYR A 239 -2.43 1.53 -3.40
C TYR A 239 -1.52 2.68 -3.84
N GLY A 240 -1.37 2.90 -5.16
CA GLY A 240 -0.68 4.01 -5.81
C GLY A 240 -1.63 4.83 -6.71
N HIS A 241 -1.14 5.24 -7.88
CA HIS A 241 -1.88 5.86 -8.99
C HIS A 241 -2.22 7.35 -8.83
N ILE A 242 -2.64 7.78 -7.66
CA ILE A 242 -3.03 9.17 -7.43
C ILE A 242 -1.93 9.88 -6.66
N ASP A 243 -1.22 10.74 -7.36
CA ASP A 243 -0.09 11.47 -6.80
C ASP A 243 -0.51 12.40 -5.65
N ASP A 244 0.11 12.22 -4.51
CA ASP A 244 -0.09 13.07 -3.34
C ASP A 244 1.24 13.30 -2.59
N GLU A 245 1.42 14.49 -2.08
CA GLU A 245 2.52 14.82 -1.17
C GLU A 245 2.31 14.20 0.23
N TYR A 246 1.07 13.79 0.52
CA TYR A 246 0.67 13.22 1.79
C TYR A 246 0.29 11.74 1.63
N LEU A 247 0.74 10.92 2.56
CA LEU A 247 0.24 9.57 2.69
C LEU A 247 -1.21 9.61 3.17
N GLN A 248 -2.14 9.07 2.39
CA GLN A 248 -3.50 8.90 2.85
C GLN A 248 -3.62 7.56 3.59
N ALA A 249 -4.26 7.57 4.75
CA ALA A 249 -4.63 6.36 5.47
C ALA A 249 -6.07 6.48 5.97
N VAL A 250 -6.91 5.58 5.51
CA VAL A 250 -8.33 5.54 5.88
C VAL A 250 -8.68 4.21 6.53
N GLN A 251 -9.58 4.24 7.50
CA GLN A 251 -10.09 3.06 8.17
C GLN A 251 -11.57 2.91 7.88
N THR A 252 -11.95 1.80 7.26
CA THR A 252 -13.31 1.52 6.84
C THR A 252 -13.80 0.21 7.46
N GLU A 253 -15.00 0.22 8.02
CA GLU A 253 -15.64 -0.98 8.59
C GLU A 253 -16.15 -1.88 7.46
N GLY A 254 -15.68 -3.13 7.44
CA GLY A 254 -16.17 -4.17 6.53
C GLY A 254 -17.50 -4.79 6.97
N LEU A 255 -18.08 -5.63 6.12
CA LEU A 255 -19.38 -6.27 6.37
C LEU A 255 -19.41 -7.20 7.60
N ASN A 256 -18.24 -7.62 8.08
CA ASN A 256 -18.10 -8.50 9.23
C ASN A 256 -17.71 -7.73 10.52
N GLY A 257 -17.77 -6.39 10.51
CA GLY A 257 -17.41 -5.54 11.65
C GLY A 257 -15.89 -5.40 11.89
N ASN A 258 -15.06 -5.93 11.00
CA ASN A 258 -13.63 -5.70 11.01
C ASN A 258 -13.29 -4.33 10.41
N ILE A 259 -12.20 -3.74 10.88
CA ILE A 259 -11.67 -2.50 10.30
C ILE A 259 -10.58 -2.86 9.30
N VAL A 260 -10.71 -2.38 8.08
CA VAL A 260 -9.66 -2.45 7.05
C VAL A 260 -8.97 -1.08 7.01
N THR A 261 -7.65 -1.07 7.18
CA THR A 261 -6.85 0.14 6.97
C THR A 261 -6.37 0.14 5.52
N GLU A 262 -6.57 1.25 4.82
CA GLU A 262 -6.23 1.38 3.41
C GLU A 262 -5.35 2.61 3.23
N MET A 263 -4.22 2.46 2.52
CA MET A 263 -3.22 3.52 2.33
C MET A 263 -2.99 3.80 0.85
N LEU A 264 -2.94 5.08 0.51
CA LEU A 264 -2.41 5.59 -0.75
C LEU A 264 -0.96 6.02 -0.53
N VAL A 265 -0.06 5.50 -1.35
CA VAL A 265 1.38 5.79 -1.31
C VAL A 265 1.84 6.06 -2.74
N ASP A 266 1.84 7.33 -3.15
CA ASP A 266 2.29 7.72 -4.49
C ASP A 266 3.15 8.99 -4.42
N PRO A 267 4.49 8.89 -4.60
CA PRO A 267 5.42 10.01 -4.58
C PRO A 267 5.65 10.66 -5.95
N GLN A 268 4.93 10.28 -6.99
CA GLN A 268 5.28 10.61 -8.38
C GLN A 268 5.40 12.13 -8.62
N LYS A 269 4.53 12.95 -8.04
CA LYS A 269 4.59 14.41 -8.12
C LYS A 269 5.81 14.97 -7.38
N THR A 270 6.09 14.42 -6.20
CA THR A 270 7.24 14.80 -5.40
C THR A 270 8.54 14.46 -6.14
N ASP A 271 8.63 13.31 -6.80
CA ASP A 271 9.77 12.93 -7.64
C ASP A 271 10.02 13.92 -8.79
N LEU A 272 8.95 14.50 -9.36
CA LEU A 272 9.05 15.51 -10.40
C LEU A 272 9.46 16.90 -9.88
N SER A 273 9.16 17.19 -8.63
CA SER A 273 9.38 18.51 -8.02
C SER A 273 10.85 18.75 -7.63
N TYR A 274 11.66 17.68 -7.58
CA TYR A 274 13.06 17.74 -7.18
C TYR A 274 13.99 17.17 -8.24
N ASP A 275 15.04 17.90 -8.57
CA ASP A 275 16.09 17.41 -9.48
C ASP A 275 16.80 16.19 -8.86
N GLY A 276 16.92 15.12 -9.65
CA GLY A 276 17.44 13.84 -9.22
C GLY A 276 16.42 12.89 -8.59
N GLY A 277 15.14 13.29 -8.49
CA GLY A 277 14.10 12.53 -7.81
C GLY A 277 14.28 12.48 -6.29
N VAL A 278 13.35 11.87 -5.59
CA VAL A 278 13.40 11.75 -4.12
C VAL A 278 13.40 10.31 -3.63
N GLY A 279 12.82 9.36 -4.38
CA GLY A 279 12.79 7.94 -4.03
C GLY A 279 12.21 7.67 -2.66
N LEU A 280 10.99 8.16 -2.42
CA LEU A 280 10.27 8.00 -1.16
C LEU A 280 9.82 6.56 -0.95
N VAL A 281 10.00 6.06 0.26
CA VAL A 281 9.55 4.75 0.72
C VAL A 281 8.79 4.92 2.03
N ALA A 282 7.59 4.36 2.12
CA ALA A 282 6.86 4.28 3.38
C ALA A 282 7.30 3.03 4.14
N PHE A 283 7.91 3.21 5.32
CA PHE A 283 8.24 2.12 6.24
C PHE A 283 7.13 2.00 7.27
N LEU A 284 6.53 0.81 7.37
CA LEU A 284 5.50 0.46 8.32
C LEU A 284 6.12 -0.42 9.41
N TYR A 285 6.22 0.06 10.64
CA TYR A 285 6.82 -0.63 11.79
C TYR A 285 5.74 -1.22 12.66
N PHE A 286 5.77 -2.54 12.86
CA PHE A 286 4.74 -3.30 13.56
C PHE A 286 5.19 -3.69 14.98
N SER A 287 4.36 -3.38 15.96
CA SER A 287 4.57 -3.72 17.36
C SER A 287 3.30 -4.33 17.99
N ASN A 288 3.38 -4.72 19.26
CA ASN A 288 2.25 -5.29 20.00
C ASN A 288 1.62 -6.50 19.30
N GLY A 289 2.48 -7.41 18.79
CA GLY A 289 2.03 -8.58 18.03
C GLY A 289 1.35 -8.21 16.70
N GLY A 290 1.83 -7.17 16.05
CA GLY A 290 1.37 -6.71 14.73
C GLY A 290 0.17 -5.76 14.76
N LYS A 291 -0.35 -5.39 15.93
CA LYS A 291 -1.55 -4.54 16.04
C LYS A 291 -1.28 -3.07 15.83
N ASN A 292 -0.16 -2.57 16.36
CA ASN A 292 0.20 -1.17 16.28
C ASN A 292 1.14 -0.97 15.11
N VAL A 293 0.87 0.01 14.27
CA VAL A 293 1.66 0.34 13.08
C VAL A 293 2.11 1.80 13.18
N GLU A 294 3.42 2.02 13.12
CA GLU A 294 3.98 3.35 12.97
C GLU A 294 4.52 3.51 11.54
N VAL A 295 4.18 4.61 10.90
CA VAL A 295 4.58 4.92 9.53
C VAL A 295 5.69 5.97 9.55
N ARG A 296 6.71 5.76 8.72
CA ARG A 296 7.76 6.73 8.42
C ARG A 296 7.93 6.84 6.91
N TYR A 297 7.78 8.04 6.37
CA TYR A 297 7.97 8.32 4.94
C TYR A 297 9.34 8.93 4.72
N TYR A 298 10.22 8.18 4.08
CA TYR A 298 11.65 8.47 4.01
C TYR A 298 12.17 8.47 2.58
N SER A 299 12.91 9.52 2.23
CA SER A 299 13.62 9.62 0.96
C SER A 299 14.96 8.88 1.03
N THR A 300 15.08 7.82 0.27
CA THR A 300 16.30 7.03 0.15
C THR A 300 17.39 7.74 -0.67
N ILE A 301 17.02 8.72 -1.49
CA ILE A 301 17.93 9.52 -2.31
C ILE A 301 18.45 10.72 -1.52
N ARG A 302 17.59 11.41 -0.76
CA ARG A 302 17.94 12.60 0.02
C ARG A 302 18.44 12.28 1.43
N ASN A 303 18.16 11.08 1.94
CA ASN A 303 18.39 10.66 3.33
C ASN A 303 17.69 11.57 4.35
N GLN A 304 16.42 11.91 4.09
CA GLN A 304 15.58 12.75 4.94
C GLN A 304 14.16 12.19 4.98
N TYR A 305 13.43 12.50 6.05
CA TYR A 305 12.01 12.22 6.13
C TYR A 305 11.21 13.32 5.42
N TYR A 306 10.07 12.94 4.86
CA TYR A 306 9.24 13.86 4.10
C TYR A 306 7.98 14.19 4.88
N ARG A 307 7.82 15.46 5.25
CA ARG A 307 6.72 16.08 6.00
C ARG A 307 6.42 15.40 7.36
N ALA A 308 6.12 16.20 8.36
CA ALA A 308 5.77 15.71 9.70
C ALA A 308 4.46 14.91 9.68
N GLU A 309 3.50 15.31 8.84
CA GLU A 309 2.19 14.69 8.69
C GLU A 309 2.26 13.26 8.13
N ASN A 310 3.32 12.94 7.41
CA ASN A 310 3.58 11.60 6.88
C ASN A 310 4.24 10.66 7.90
N GLN A 311 4.43 11.13 9.12
CA GLN A 311 4.97 10.38 10.25
C GLN A 311 3.86 10.15 11.27
N PHE A 312 3.07 9.09 11.13
CA PHE A 312 1.88 8.83 11.93
C PHE A 312 1.77 7.38 12.38
N SER A 313 0.74 7.05 13.13
CA SER A 313 0.47 5.69 13.58
C SER A 313 -1.01 5.35 13.52
N PHE A 314 -1.30 4.06 13.41
CA PHE A 314 -2.65 3.51 13.48
C PHE A 314 -2.64 2.10 14.06
N GLU A 315 -3.83 1.57 14.36
CA GLU A 315 -4.00 0.19 14.79
C GLU A 315 -4.70 -0.62 13.70
N ILE A 316 -4.33 -1.91 13.59
CA ILE A 316 -5.02 -2.87 12.72
C ILE A 316 -5.54 -4.07 13.52
N ASN A 317 -6.59 -4.69 13.02
CA ASN A 317 -7.03 -5.97 13.53
C ASN A 317 -6.13 -7.08 12.99
N VAL A 318 -5.66 -7.97 13.87
CA VAL A 318 -4.84 -9.10 13.46
C VAL A 318 -5.53 -10.43 13.73
N VAL A 319 -5.37 -11.35 12.78
CA VAL A 319 -5.78 -12.74 12.92
C VAL A 319 -4.58 -13.54 13.39
N LYS A 320 -4.72 -14.28 14.48
CA LYS A 320 -3.65 -15.13 15.00
C LYS A 320 -3.65 -16.49 14.31
N ARG A 321 -2.47 -17.08 14.19
CA ARG A 321 -2.33 -18.48 13.76
C ARG A 321 -3.25 -19.40 14.55
N ASN A 322 -3.80 -20.39 13.88
CA ASN A 322 -4.49 -21.47 14.56
C ASN A 322 -3.42 -22.33 15.26
N SER A 323 -3.44 -22.37 16.60
CA SER A 323 -2.50 -23.15 17.43
C SER A 323 -2.84 -24.62 17.41
#